data_500aea5ae7aeaf3cbdd1bf9653804748
#
_entry.id   500aea5ae7aeaf3cbdd1bf9653804748
#
_cell.length_a   1.000
_cell.length_b   1.000
_cell.length_c   1.000
_cell.angle_alpha   90.00
_cell.angle_beta   90.00
_cell.angle_gamma   90.00
#
_symmetry.space_group_name_H-M   'P 1'
#
loop_
_entity.id
_entity.type
_entity.pdbx_description
1 polymer ?
#
loop_
_entity_poly.entity_id
_entity_poly.type
_entity_poly.pdbx_seq_one_letter_code
_entity_poly.pdbx_strand_id
1 'polypeptide(L)'
;SLCIFMVVLPFSRYMHIPAEILLIPLRNAGIKLKHEDKGVARAELYSCPSCGVCIDTCPLSAVPANSRDATVYLNRQLKRHNEKRIDQISEKCMLCGKCSVVCPVGVEGDKIRIAHRSRKKYSIAHDYSLIDEGKFIGSMTEKRRVLYFMGCMTALTPAIRKAVTAIMDKAGEDYTIMD
;
A
#
# COMPACT_ATOMS: atom_id res chain seq x y z
N SER A 1 -34.87 -10.62 24.56
CA SER A 1 -33.47 -11.15 24.52
C SER A 1 -32.91 -11.15 23.10
N LEU A 2 -33.64 -11.61 22.07
CA LEU A 2 -33.12 -11.66 20.69
C LEU A 2 -32.82 -10.26 20.11
N CYS A 3 -33.68 -9.29 20.37
CA CYS A 3 -33.48 -7.90 19.89
C CYS A 3 -32.22 -7.27 20.48
N ILE A 4 -31.94 -7.49 21.77
CA ILE A 4 -30.75 -6.99 22.42
C ILE A 4 -29.49 -7.64 21.78
N PHE A 5 -29.54 -8.95 21.52
CA PHE A 5 -28.46 -9.67 20.85
C PHE A 5 -28.18 -9.08 19.45
N MET A 6 -29.20 -8.83 18.65
CA MET A 6 -29.07 -8.25 17.31
C MET A 6 -28.48 -6.84 17.32
N VAL A 7 -28.85 -6.02 18.33
CA VAL A 7 -28.31 -4.67 18.49
C VAL A 7 -26.83 -4.67 18.93
N VAL A 8 -26.44 -5.62 19.79
CA VAL A 8 -25.09 -5.73 20.33
C VAL A 8 -24.14 -6.45 19.35
N LEU A 9 -24.65 -7.28 18.45
CA LEU A 9 -23.88 -8.10 17.53
C LEU A 9 -22.89 -7.31 16.67
N PRO A 10 -23.23 -6.14 16.08
CA PRO A 10 -22.29 -5.32 15.30
C PRO A 10 -21.08 -4.80 16.09
N PHE A 11 -21.23 -4.68 17.41
CA PHE A 11 -20.18 -4.19 18.31
C PHE A 11 -19.38 -5.32 18.97
N SER A 12 -19.82 -6.55 18.77
CA SER A 12 -19.20 -7.75 19.34
C SER A 12 -18.15 -8.37 18.41
N ARG A 13 -17.32 -9.26 18.98
CA ARG A 13 -16.36 -10.05 18.21
C ARG A 13 -17.03 -11.04 17.24
N TYR A 14 -18.30 -11.36 17.48
CA TYR A 14 -19.05 -12.33 16.69
C TYR A 14 -19.57 -11.80 15.36
N MET A 15 -19.43 -10.50 15.10
CA MET A 15 -19.88 -9.89 13.83
C MET A 15 -19.17 -10.47 12.60
N HIS A 16 -17.97 -11.05 12.74
CA HIS A 16 -17.28 -11.70 11.63
C HIS A 16 -18.06 -12.92 11.07
N ILE A 17 -18.83 -13.62 11.89
CA ILE A 17 -19.60 -14.80 11.44
C ILE A 17 -20.66 -14.42 10.40
N PRO A 18 -21.63 -13.53 10.68
CA PRO A 18 -22.61 -13.14 9.68
C PRO A 18 -21.97 -12.37 8.50
N ALA A 19 -20.89 -11.62 8.72
CA ALA A 19 -20.17 -10.96 7.65
C ALA A 19 -19.57 -11.98 6.67
N GLU A 20 -18.94 -13.07 7.15
CA GLU A 20 -18.36 -14.10 6.29
C GLU A 20 -19.43 -14.93 5.58
N ILE A 21 -20.54 -15.25 6.24
CA ILE A 21 -21.68 -15.93 5.60
C ILE A 21 -22.17 -15.16 4.38
N LEU A 22 -22.14 -13.82 4.43
CA LEU A 22 -22.52 -12.96 3.31
C LEU A 22 -21.40 -12.83 2.26
N LEU A 23 -20.15 -12.69 2.69
CA LEU A 23 -19.02 -12.38 1.82
C LEU A 23 -18.49 -13.60 1.04
N ILE A 24 -18.55 -14.81 1.62
CA ILE A 24 -18.08 -16.04 0.97
C ILE A 24 -18.81 -16.28 -0.37
N PRO A 25 -20.16 -16.31 -0.42
CA PRO A 25 -20.84 -16.51 -1.70
C PRO A 25 -20.60 -15.38 -2.70
N LEU A 26 -20.46 -14.13 -2.24
CA LEU A 26 -20.15 -13.01 -3.12
C LEU A 26 -18.75 -13.16 -3.76
N ARG A 27 -17.76 -13.58 -2.98
CA ARG A 27 -16.40 -13.86 -3.48
C ARG A 27 -16.40 -15.03 -4.46
N ASN A 28 -17.12 -16.09 -4.16
CA ASN A 28 -17.24 -17.27 -5.04
C ASN A 28 -17.96 -16.94 -6.37
N ALA A 29 -18.89 -15.97 -6.33
CA ALA A 29 -19.52 -15.43 -7.54
C ALA A 29 -18.61 -14.47 -8.34
N GLY A 30 -17.36 -14.27 -7.92
CA GLY A 30 -16.41 -13.38 -8.60
C GLY A 30 -16.67 -11.90 -8.39
N ILE A 31 -17.58 -11.53 -7.50
CA ILE A 31 -17.89 -10.14 -7.18
C ILE A 31 -16.77 -9.60 -6.29
N LYS A 32 -15.83 -8.86 -6.90
CA LYS A 32 -14.80 -8.12 -6.17
C LYS A 32 -15.41 -6.82 -5.66
N LEU A 33 -15.43 -6.69 -4.35
CA LEU A 33 -15.87 -5.48 -3.70
C LEU A 33 -14.83 -4.38 -3.96
N LYS A 34 -15.23 -3.30 -4.66
CA LYS A 34 -14.34 -2.15 -4.87
C LYS A 34 -14.13 -1.43 -3.55
N HIS A 35 -12.88 -1.27 -3.14
CA HIS A 35 -12.53 -0.53 -1.91
C HIS A 35 -12.91 0.96 -1.95
N GLU A 36 -13.30 1.46 -3.12
CA GLU A 36 -13.77 2.83 -3.32
C GLU A 36 -15.21 3.04 -2.82
N ASP A 37 -16.02 2.00 -2.76
CA ASP A 37 -17.42 2.07 -2.35
C ASP A 37 -17.54 2.02 -0.82
N LYS A 38 -17.90 3.15 -0.23
CA LYS A 38 -17.97 3.35 1.24
C LYS A 38 -18.80 2.30 2.00
N GLY A 39 -19.77 1.66 1.36
CA GLY A 39 -20.66 0.68 1.99
C GLY A 39 -20.04 -0.71 2.12
N VAL A 40 -19.38 -1.18 1.09
CA VAL A 40 -18.92 -2.57 0.98
C VAL A 40 -17.56 -2.77 1.63
N ALA A 41 -16.65 -1.79 1.54
CA ALA A 41 -15.38 -1.78 2.27
C ALA A 41 -15.60 -1.89 3.80
N ARG A 42 -16.74 -1.42 4.31
CA ARG A 42 -17.11 -1.62 5.71
C ARG A 42 -17.43 -3.07 6.05
N ALA A 43 -18.12 -3.80 5.18
CA ALA A 43 -18.45 -5.22 5.41
C ALA A 43 -17.16 -6.06 5.57
N GLU A 44 -16.15 -5.82 4.72
CA GLU A 44 -14.85 -6.50 4.84
C GLU A 44 -14.12 -6.20 6.17
N LEU A 45 -14.25 -4.99 6.70
CA LEU A 45 -13.67 -4.65 8.00
C LEU A 45 -14.29 -5.47 9.13
N TYR A 46 -15.58 -5.80 9.03
CA TYR A 46 -16.28 -6.60 10.04
C TYR A 46 -15.99 -8.09 9.92
N SER A 47 -15.53 -8.58 8.76
CA SER A 47 -15.09 -9.97 8.62
C SER A 47 -13.80 -10.26 9.38
N CYS A 48 -13.02 -9.26 9.75
CA CYS A 48 -11.80 -9.44 10.53
C CYS A 48 -12.09 -9.91 11.97
N PRO A 49 -11.73 -11.18 12.33
CA PRO A 49 -11.94 -11.73 13.69
C PRO A 49 -10.87 -11.25 14.68
N SER A 50 -9.91 -10.44 14.24
CA SER A 50 -8.75 -10.00 15.03
C SER A 50 -7.84 -11.16 15.48
N CYS A 51 -7.65 -12.17 14.64
CA CYS A 51 -6.85 -13.38 14.93
C CYS A 51 -5.35 -13.08 15.13
N GLY A 52 -4.83 -11.99 14.55
CA GLY A 52 -3.43 -11.56 14.76
C GLY A 52 -2.42 -12.11 13.76
N VAL A 53 -2.74 -13.05 12.88
CA VAL A 53 -1.80 -13.66 11.89
C VAL A 53 -1.06 -12.60 11.07
N CYS A 54 -1.72 -11.49 10.74
CA CYS A 54 -1.10 -10.37 10.03
C CYS A 54 -0.04 -9.62 10.85
N ILE A 55 0.02 -9.79 12.19
CA ILE A 55 1.05 -9.21 13.04
C ILE A 55 2.37 -9.96 12.81
N ASP A 56 2.31 -11.29 12.86
CA ASP A 56 3.50 -12.16 12.77
C ASP A 56 4.19 -12.03 11.41
N THR A 57 3.39 -11.77 10.36
CA THR A 57 3.90 -11.65 8.99
C THR A 57 4.35 -10.22 8.64
N CYS A 58 3.97 -9.22 9.44
CA CYS A 58 4.24 -7.82 9.15
C CYS A 58 5.68 -7.43 9.50
N PRO A 59 6.51 -6.97 8.53
CA PRO A 59 7.87 -6.54 8.82
C PRO A 59 7.94 -5.38 9.83
N LEU A 60 6.93 -4.52 9.87
CA LEU A 60 6.88 -3.41 10.83
C LEU A 60 6.69 -3.90 12.27
N SER A 61 6.09 -5.06 12.48
CA SER A 61 5.87 -5.62 13.82
C SER A 61 7.17 -6.07 14.49
N ALA A 62 8.21 -6.33 13.70
CA ALA A 62 9.55 -6.63 14.22
C ALA A 62 10.22 -5.42 14.90
N VAL A 63 9.76 -4.21 14.58
CA VAL A 63 10.27 -2.98 15.19
C VAL A 63 9.39 -2.61 16.38
N PRO A 64 9.92 -2.55 17.62
CA PRO A 64 9.12 -2.29 18.84
C PRO A 64 8.25 -1.02 18.76
N ALA A 65 8.78 0.05 18.16
CA ALA A 65 8.07 1.31 17.97
C ALA A 65 6.84 1.20 17.03
N ASN A 66 6.81 0.20 16.15
CA ASN A 66 5.79 0.00 15.13
C ASN A 66 4.98 -1.30 15.33
N SER A 67 5.14 -1.98 16.44
CA SER A 67 4.49 -3.27 16.72
C SER A 67 2.96 -3.21 16.65
N ARG A 68 2.37 -2.02 16.81
CA ARG A 68 0.92 -1.78 16.75
C ARG A 68 0.46 -1.16 15.42
N ASP A 69 1.19 -1.38 14.33
CA ASP A 69 0.89 -0.80 13.01
C ASP A 69 0.45 -1.86 11.97
N ALA A 70 0.32 -3.13 12.38
CA ALA A 70 -0.22 -4.20 11.54
C ALA A 70 -1.71 -3.98 11.18
N THR A 71 -2.20 -4.73 10.18
CA THR A 71 -3.56 -4.58 9.62
C THR A 71 -4.67 -4.75 10.66
N VAL A 72 -4.51 -5.64 11.63
CA VAL A 72 -5.50 -5.84 12.71
C VAL A 72 -5.72 -4.56 13.52
N TYR A 73 -4.66 -3.79 13.76
CA TYR A 73 -4.76 -2.52 14.49
C TYR A 73 -5.39 -1.43 13.61
N LEU A 74 -5.04 -1.39 12.32
CA LEU A 74 -5.70 -0.49 11.36
C LEU A 74 -7.21 -0.73 11.34
N ASN A 75 -7.64 -1.99 11.19
CA ASN A 75 -9.07 -2.35 11.16
C ASN A 75 -9.79 -1.94 12.44
N ARG A 76 -9.13 -2.08 13.59
CA ARG A 76 -9.68 -1.62 14.88
C ARG A 76 -9.88 -0.10 14.92
N GLN A 77 -8.94 0.67 14.36
CA GLN A 77 -9.06 2.13 14.31
C GLN A 77 -10.12 2.59 13.30
N LEU A 78 -10.23 1.90 12.16
CA LEU A 78 -11.28 2.14 11.17
C LEU A 78 -12.68 1.92 11.75
N LYS A 79 -12.88 0.84 12.52
CA LYS A 79 -14.15 0.58 13.24
C LYS A 79 -14.46 1.67 14.28
N ARG A 80 -13.44 2.33 14.82
CA ARG A 80 -13.58 3.40 15.83
C ARG A 80 -13.58 4.81 15.23
N HIS A 81 -13.43 4.95 13.91
CA HIS A 81 -13.34 6.25 13.21
C HIS A 81 -12.24 7.17 13.76
N ASN A 82 -11.10 6.61 14.18
CA ASN A 82 -9.98 7.37 14.70
C ASN A 82 -9.03 7.76 13.55
N GLU A 83 -9.40 8.81 12.79
CA GLU A 83 -8.69 9.25 11.59
C GLU A 83 -7.20 9.53 11.85
N LYS A 84 -6.88 10.23 12.95
CA LYS A 84 -5.49 10.56 13.30
C LYS A 84 -4.60 9.31 13.42
N ARG A 85 -5.11 8.25 14.06
CA ARG A 85 -4.35 7.01 14.22
C ARG A 85 -4.32 6.17 12.95
N ILE A 86 -5.39 6.19 12.17
CA ILE A 86 -5.46 5.54 10.85
C ILE A 86 -4.38 6.11 9.93
N ASP A 87 -4.23 7.43 9.90
CA ASP A 87 -3.20 8.12 9.13
C ASP A 87 -1.80 7.64 9.52
N GLN A 88 -1.47 7.68 10.81
CA GLN A 88 -0.15 7.27 11.30
C GLN A 88 0.19 5.81 10.93
N ILE A 89 -0.77 4.89 11.09
CA ILE A 89 -0.59 3.47 10.75
C ILE A 89 -0.46 3.30 9.23
N SER A 90 -1.24 4.05 8.46
CA SER A 90 -1.24 3.94 7.01
C SER A 90 0.05 4.48 6.40
N GLU A 91 0.58 5.58 6.91
CA GLU A 91 1.81 6.22 6.41
C GLU A 91 3.04 5.33 6.55
N LYS A 92 3.18 4.62 7.66
CA LYS A 92 4.33 3.75 7.93
C LYS A 92 4.35 2.46 7.12
N CYS A 93 3.24 2.07 6.51
CA CYS A 93 3.12 0.79 5.82
C CYS A 93 3.92 0.76 4.52
N MET A 94 4.70 -0.30 4.30
CA MET A 94 5.46 -0.54 3.08
C MET A 94 4.63 -1.06 1.91
N LEU A 95 3.33 -1.29 2.08
CA LEU A 95 2.40 -1.85 1.06
C LEU A 95 2.87 -3.19 0.45
N CYS A 96 3.58 -4.00 1.21
CA CYS A 96 4.16 -5.26 0.72
C CYS A 96 3.13 -6.39 0.45
N GLY A 97 1.86 -6.22 0.81
CA GLY A 97 0.77 -7.17 0.56
C GLY A 97 0.76 -8.44 1.43
N LYS A 98 1.81 -8.74 2.20
CA LYS A 98 1.90 -9.98 2.99
C LYS A 98 0.69 -10.22 3.91
N CYS A 99 0.19 -9.16 4.55
CA CYS A 99 -0.98 -9.24 5.43
C CYS A 99 -2.26 -9.67 4.71
N SER A 100 -2.39 -9.35 3.43
CA SER A 100 -3.54 -9.73 2.60
C SER A 100 -3.46 -11.19 2.17
N VAL A 101 -2.25 -11.67 1.87
CA VAL A 101 -2.02 -13.07 1.46
C VAL A 101 -2.28 -14.05 2.60
N VAL A 102 -1.88 -13.72 3.83
CA VAL A 102 -2.02 -14.62 4.99
C VAL A 102 -3.37 -14.52 5.69
N CYS A 103 -4.22 -13.58 5.27
CA CYS A 103 -5.50 -13.36 5.93
C CYS A 103 -6.49 -14.51 5.65
N PRO A 104 -6.92 -15.28 6.66
CA PRO A 104 -7.82 -16.42 6.46
C PRO A 104 -9.21 -16.00 5.98
N VAL A 105 -9.60 -14.75 6.25
CA VAL A 105 -10.90 -14.17 5.85
C VAL A 105 -10.76 -13.19 4.69
N GLY A 106 -9.61 -13.16 4.02
CA GLY A 106 -9.39 -12.40 2.79
C GLY A 106 -9.46 -10.86 2.92
N VAL A 107 -9.18 -10.31 4.10
CA VAL A 107 -9.11 -8.84 4.26
C VAL A 107 -7.85 -8.30 3.58
N GLU A 108 -8.04 -7.46 2.58
CA GLU A 108 -6.96 -6.86 1.79
C GLU A 108 -6.42 -5.58 2.45
N GLY A 109 -5.58 -5.78 3.48
CA GLY A 109 -5.07 -4.68 4.31
C GLY A 109 -4.19 -3.66 3.58
N ASP A 110 -3.50 -4.05 2.54
CA ASP A 110 -2.72 -3.18 1.65
C ASP A 110 -3.65 -2.28 0.81
N LYS A 111 -4.70 -2.84 0.21
CA LYS A 111 -5.66 -2.07 -0.58
C LYS A 111 -6.43 -1.05 0.27
N ILE A 112 -6.80 -1.43 1.49
CA ILE A 112 -7.42 -0.50 2.45
C ILE A 112 -6.50 0.71 2.69
N ARG A 113 -5.20 0.48 2.86
CA ARG A 113 -4.22 1.55 3.05
C ARG A 113 -4.00 2.38 1.81
N ILE A 114 -3.95 1.77 0.62
CA ILE A 114 -3.86 2.48 -0.66
C ILE A 114 -5.07 3.40 -0.81
N ALA A 115 -6.30 2.88 -0.61
CA ALA A 115 -7.52 3.67 -0.71
C ALA A 115 -7.56 4.81 0.32
N HIS A 116 -7.02 4.60 1.51
CA HIS A 116 -6.92 5.65 2.53
C HIS A 116 -5.89 6.72 2.13
N ARG A 117 -4.71 6.31 1.65
CA ARG A 117 -3.67 7.23 1.18
C ARG A 117 -4.10 8.04 -0.04
N SER A 118 -4.83 7.45 -0.98
CA SER A 118 -5.30 8.14 -2.19
C SER A 118 -6.29 9.28 -1.90
N ARG A 119 -6.99 9.22 -0.76
CA ARG A 119 -7.87 10.30 -0.31
C ARG A 119 -7.11 11.53 0.20
N LYS A 120 -5.91 11.32 0.72
CA LYS A 120 -5.01 12.40 1.10
C LYS A 120 -4.18 12.75 -0.11
N LYS A 121 -4.27 14.01 -0.54
CA LYS A 121 -3.28 14.56 -1.46
C LYS A 121 -1.97 14.70 -0.68
N TYR A 122 -1.15 13.68 -0.67
CA TYR A 122 0.24 13.83 -0.27
C TYR A 122 0.94 14.64 -1.36
N SER A 123 1.05 15.93 -1.16
CA SER A 123 2.04 16.70 -1.89
C SER A 123 3.40 16.34 -1.28
N ILE A 124 4.00 15.28 -1.78
CA ILE A 124 5.44 15.14 -1.63
C ILE A 124 5.97 16.24 -2.55
N ALA A 125 6.41 17.33 -1.95
CA ALA A 125 7.19 18.32 -2.66
C ALA A 125 8.52 17.64 -3.01
N HIS A 126 8.53 16.93 -4.15
CA HIS A 126 9.78 16.51 -4.75
C HIS A 126 10.40 17.77 -5.33
N ASP A 127 11.51 18.19 -4.78
CA ASP A 127 12.35 19.18 -5.41
C ASP A 127 13.07 18.51 -6.58
N TYR A 128 12.43 18.55 -7.74
CA TYR A 128 13.00 18.09 -9.00
C TYR A 128 13.90 19.15 -9.65
N SER A 129 14.22 20.24 -8.96
CA SER A 129 15.07 21.32 -9.51
C SER A 129 16.42 20.80 -9.99
N LEU A 130 16.94 19.72 -9.39
CA LEU A 130 18.15 19.03 -9.84
C LEU A 130 17.93 18.18 -11.11
N ILE A 131 16.70 17.87 -11.45
CA ILE A 131 16.32 17.08 -12.62
C ILE A 131 15.92 17.99 -13.77
N ASP A 132 15.48 19.21 -13.46
CA ASP A 132 14.96 20.20 -14.41
C ASP A 132 16.04 20.90 -15.25
N GLU A 133 17.30 20.53 -15.12
CA GLU A 133 18.35 20.95 -16.05
C GLU A 133 18.23 20.35 -17.47
N GLY A 134 17.02 20.05 -17.86
CA GLY A 134 16.57 20.06 -19.26
C GLY A 134 17.07 18.95 -20.18
N LYS A 135 17.62 17.84 -19.69
CA LYS A 135 18.11 16.73 -20.54
C LYS A 135 17.57 15.35 -20.18
N PHE A 136 16.50 15.29 -19.42
CA PHE A 136 15.92 14.05 -18.91
C PHE A 136 14.75 13.51 -19.71
N ILE A 137 14.55 13.92 -20.89
CA ILE A 137 13.54 13.28 -21.72
C ILE A 137 14.31 12.47 -22.74
N GLY A 138 14.58 11.23 -22.35
CA GLY A 138 14.81 10.20 -23.34
C GLY A 138 13.52 10.05 -24.14
N SER A 139 13.30 10.93 -25.12
CA SER A 139 12.39 10.64 -26.18
C SER A 139 12.83 9.30 -26.71
N MET A 140 12.01 8.24 -26.50
CA MET A 140 12.27 6.89 -27.00
C MET A 140 12.25 6.80 -28.55
N THR A 141 12.48 7.91 -29.22
CA THR A 141 12.49 8.04 -30.67
C THR A 141 13.75 7.51 -31.31
N GLU A 142 14.86 7.43 -30.59
CA GLU A 142 16.10 6.88 -31.12
C GLU A 142 16.43 5.53 -30.50
N LYS A 143 16.41 4.48 -31.31
CA LYS A 143 16.90 3.14 -30.93
C LYS A 143 18.42 3.21 -30.81
N ARG A 144 18.91 3.17 -29.59
CA ARG A 144 20.33 3.07 -29.26
C ARG A 144 20.70 1.65 -28.83
N ARG A 145 21.98 1.30 -28.93
CA ARG A 145 22.47 -0.04 -28.59
C ARG A 145 22.29 -0.39 -27.13
N VAL A 146 22.47 0.59 -26.23
CA VAL A 146 22.42 0.41 -24.79
C VAL A 146 21.36 1.33 -24.20
N LEU A 147 20.46 0.78 -23.39
CA LEU A 147 19.52 1.54 -22.57
C LEU A 147 20.05 1.57 -21.14
N TYR A 148 20.40 2.74 -20.65
CA TYR A 148 20.78 2.96 -19.27
C TYR A 148 19.57 3.42 -18.45
N PHE A 149 18.99 2.48 -17.70
CA PHE A 149 17.93 2.80 -16.74
C PHE A 149 18.56 3.28 -15.43
N MET A 150 18.37 4.54 -15.12
CA MET A 150 19.07 5.22 -14.05
C MET A 150 18.45 4.96 -12.66
N GLY A 151 17.14 4.86 -12.58
CA GLY A 151 16.41 4.72 -11.32
C GLY A 151 16.44 5.98 -10.44
N CYS A 152 15.48 6.06 -9.52
CA CYS A 152 15.24 7.26 -8.69
C CYS A 152 16.46 7.69 -7.84
N MET A 153 17.21 6.71 -7.30
CA MET A 153 18.34 7.02 -6.40
C MET A 153 19.52 7.65 -7.15
N THR A 154 19.78 7.25 -8.39
CA THR A 154 20.84 7.81 -9.20
C THR A 154 20.52 9.25 -9.62
N ALA A 155 19.24 9.55 -9.84
CA ALA A 155 18.78 10.91 -10.10
C ALA A 155 19.05 11.84 -8.92
N LEU A 156 18.94 11.32 -7.68
CA LEU A 156 19.25 12.08 -6.45
C LEU A 156 20.74 12.19 -6.13
N THR A 157 21.61 11.47 -6.86
CA THR A 157 23.07 11.44 -6.64
C THR A 157 23.83 11.87 -7.91
N PRO A 158 23.95 13.16 -8.19
CA PRO A 158 24.59 13.67 -9.43
C PRO A 158 26.01 13.15 -9.68
N ALA A 159 26.75 12.86 -8.63
CA ALA A 159 28.12 12.31 -8.73
C ALA A 159 28.12 10.91 -9.37
N ILE A 160 27.19 10.03 -9.01
CA ILE A 160 27.08 8.69 -9.58
C ILE A 160 26.68 8.78 -11.06
N ARG A 161 25.73 9.63 -11.38
CA ARG A 161 25.32 9.87 -12.76
C ARG A 161 26.48 10.31 -13.62
N LYS A 162 27.23 11.35 -13.20
CA LYS A 162 28.40 11.84 -13.92
C LYS A 162 29.47 10.76 -14.11
N ALA A 163 29.69 9.94 -13.10
CA ALA A 163 30.66 8.84 -13.19
C ALA A 163 30.26 7.79 -14.22
N VAL A 164 28.98 7.36 -14.21
CA VAL A 164 28.49 6.35 -15.14
C VAL A 164 28.48 6.86 -16.57
N THR A 165 27.99 8.08 -16.81
CA THR A 165 28.02 8.69 -18.16
C THR A 165 29.44 8.85 -18.67
N ALA A 166 30.40 9.29 -17.85
CA ALA A 166 31.79 9.40 -18.22
C ALA A 166 32.41 8.02 -18.58
N ILE A 167 32.02 6.95 -17.91
CA ILE A 167 32.46 5.60 -18.24
C ILE A 167 31.90 5.16 -19.60
N MET A 168 30.61 5.39 -19.84
CA MET A 168 29.95 5.03 -21.10
C MET A 168 30.54 5.81 -22.28
N ASP A 169 30.76 7.12 -22.11
CA ASP A 169 31.38 7.98 -23.10
C ASP A 169 32.81 7.53 -23.43
N LYS A 170 33.59 7.18 -22.39
CA LYS A 170 34.96 6.70 -22.55
C LYS A 170 35.03 5.32 -23.21
N ALA A 171 34.01 4.49 -22.97
CA ALA A 171 33.87 3.18 -23.63
C ALA A 171 33.40 3.30 -25.08
N GLY A 172 32.99 4.49 -25.53
CA GLY A 172 32.46 4.71 -26.89
C GLY A 172 31.11 4.03 -27.12
N GLU A 173 30.36 3.76 -26.07
CA GLU A 173 29.05 3.08 -26.19
C GLU A 173 27.96 4.06 -26.63
N ASP A 174 27.15 3.59 -27.57
CA ASP A 174 25.96 4.31 -28.03
C ASP A 174 24.79 4.01 -27.09
N TYR A 175 24.47 4.92 -26.18
CA TYR A 175 23.50 4.71 -25.13
C TYR A 175 22.43 5.82 -25.06
N THR A 176 21.28 5.48 -24.54
CA THR A 176 20.24 6.42 -24.10
C THR A 176 19.97 6.25 -22.64
N ILE A 177 19.64 7.35 -21.95
CA ILE A 177 19.30 7.34 -20.51
C ILE A 177 17.79 7.35 -20.38
N MET A 178 17.29 6.47 -19.51
CA MET A 178 15.89 6.39 -19.13
C MET A 178 15.80 6.49 -17.61
N ASP A 179 14.96 7.35 -17.10
CA ASP A 179 14.63 7.59 -15.70
C ASP A 179 13.28 6.98 -15.30
#